data_cc8bed4c4cdf7b7b2f38e5d8827b8a19
#
_entry.id   cc8bed4c4cdf7b7b2f38e5d8827b8a19
#
_cell.length_a   1.000
_cell.length_b   1.000
_cell.length_c   1.000
_cell.angle_alpha   90.00
_cell.angle_beta   90.00
_cell.angle_gamma   90.00
#
_symmetry.space_group_name_H-M   'P 1'
#
loop_
_entity.id
_entity.type
_entity.pdbx_description
1 polymer ?
#
loop_
_entity_poly.entity_id
_entity_poly.type
_entity_poly.pdbx_seq_one_letter_code
_entity_poly.pdbx_strand_id
1 'polypeptide(L)'
;NQGETGIDCGGPCPACPPPPPGGEVLLLGSYFETGWDSWIDGGSDATRTNNSANAWEGLYSIRLTDNSGTQSSMTSPVFNLSNATGLEIEFYFKAVSMETGEDFWIQYKNGSGAWTTIGQAIAGTHFNNNTFYVATQTVPGFVPTTAGSLRIQCDASDDSDKIFVDAVKITKFTGPALIKEGLQIKTILELPDAPVDTISSNEIAEPTVYPNPVNDVLHIAFEGDIQSIRMMSIDGIQMKVSEESVKEKQMDIHHLTTGMYFLWIQSADQWYPVKFNKL
;
A
#
# COMPACT_ATOMS: atom_id res chain seq x y z
N ASN A 1 41.38 11.18 -13.54
CA ASN A 1 40.11 11.91 -13.79
C ASN A 1 40.07 12.50 -15.18
N GLN A 2 40.03 11.64 -16.23
CA GLN A 2 39.94 12.03 -17.64
C GLN A 2 38.49 11.92 -18.14
N GLY A 3 37.52 12.50 -17.40
CA GLY A 3 36.09 12.41 -17.71
C GLY A 3 35.41 11.13 -17.25
N GLU A 4 36.01 10.43 -16.31
CA GLU A 4 35.40 9.24 -15.68
C GLU A 4 34.15 9.63 -14.90
N THR A 5 33.11 8.81 -15.04
CA THR A 5 31.82 8.97 -14.37
C THR A 5 31.64 8.06 -13.13
N GLY A 6 32.63 7.18 -12.88
CA GLY A 6 32.71 6.30 -11.72
C GLY A 6 34.14 5.89 -11.45
N ILE A 7 34.38 5.10 -10.40
CA ILE A 7 35.71 4.59 -10.05
C ILE A 7 36.11 3.56 -11.09
N ASP A 8 37.21 3.83 -11.83
CA ASP A 8 37.78 2.97 -12.85
C ASP A 8 36.84 2.58 -14.03
N CYS A 9 35.79 3.42 -14.30
CA CYS A 9 34.89 3.19 -15.43
C CYS A 9 34.36 4.50 -16.05
N GLY A 10 33.94 4.47 -17.29
CA GLY A 10 33.56 5.67 -18.05
C GLY A 10 34.76 6.42 -18.66
N GLY A 11 34.51 7.50 -19.36
CA GLY A 11 35.54 8.22 -20.10
C GLY A 11 36.24 7.33 -21.14
N PRO A 12 37.58 7.25 -21.16
CA PRO A 12 38.32 6.34 -22.03
C PRO A 12 38.30 4.87 -21.55
N CYS A 13 37.81 4.57 -20.35
CA CYS A 13 37.64 3.21 -19.82
C CYS A 13 36.31 2.58 -20.29
N PRO A 14 36.11 1.25 -20.12
CA PRO A 14 34.83 0.62 -20.39
C PRO A 14 33.66 1.35 -19.67
N ALA A 15 32.48 1.39 -20.30
CA ALA A 15 31.29 1.99 -19.71
C ALA A 15 31.04 1.43 -18.31
N CYS A 16 30.68 2.29 -17.38
CA CYS A 16 30.26 1.83 -16.05
C CYS A 16 29.12 0.82 -16.19
N PRO A 17 29.14 -0.29 -15.42
CA PRO A 17 27.98 -1.15 -15.38
C PRO A 17 26.76 -0.33 -14.97
N PRO A 18 25.59 -0.58 -15.57
CA PRO A 18 24.37 0.10 -15.14
C PRO A 18 24.21 -0.11 -13.63
N PRO A 19 23.79 0.92 -12.87
CA PRO A 19 23.49 0.73 -11.46
C PRO A 19 22.53 -0.46 -11.33
N PRO A 20 22.67 -1.28 -10.27
CA PRO A 20 21.77 -2.40 -10.06
C PRO A 20 20.33 -1.89 -10.09
N PRO A 21 19.40 -2.63 -10.71
CA PRO A 21 18.01 -2.20 -10.77
C PRO A 21 17.52 -1.89 -9.37
N GLY A 22 16.97 -0.70 -9.19
CA GLY A 22 16.41 -0.26 -7.93
C GLY A 22 15.30 -1.23 -7.52
N GLY A 23 15.36 -1.76 -6.30
CA GLY A 23 14.35 -2.64 -5.73
C GLY A 23 13.36 -1.85 -4.89
N GLU A 24 12.10 -2.26 -4.94
CA GLU A 24 11.08 -1.91 -3.97
C GLU A 24 11.09 -2.97 -2.87
N VAL A 25 11.10 -2.54 -1.62
CA VAL A 25 11.05 -3.43 -0.45
C VAL A 25 9.90 -2.98 0.44
N LEU A 26 8.88 -3.81 0.55
CA LEU A 26 7.79 -3.59 1.49
C LEU A 26 8.34 -3.70 2.91
N LEU A 27 8.15 -2.66 3.71
CA LEU A 27 8.55 -2.59 5.12
C LEU A 27 7.41 -2.95 6.06
N LEU A 28 6.19 -2.55 5.71
CA LEU A 28 4.98 -2.78 6.48
C LEU A 28 3.77 -2.82 5.56
N GLY A 29 2.91 -3.83 5.74
CA GLY A 29 1.58 -3.90 5.19
C GLY A 29 0.59 -4.08 6.34
N SER A 30 -0.47 -3.27 6.41
CA SER A 30 -1.40 -3.22 7.53
C SER A 30 -2.83 -3.15 7.03
N TYR A 31 -3.66 -4.07 7.52
CA TYR A 31 -5.07 -4.21 7.16
C TYR A 31 -5.99 -4.14 8.38
N PHE A 32 -5.42 -4.04 9.57
CA PHE A 32 -6.06 -3.86 10.87
C PHE A 32 -7.08 -4.93 11.28
N GLU A 33 -7.16 -6.06 10.59
CA GLU A 33 -8.15 -7.10 10.85
C GLU A 33 -7.95 -7.84 12.16
N THR A 34 -6.71 -7.88 12.68
CA THR A 34 -6.38 -8.58 13.94
C THR A 34 -5.90 -7.66 15.05
N GLY A 35 -5.61 -6.39 14.74
CA GLY A 35 -5.07 -5.43 15.70
C GLY A 35 -4.61 -4.14 15.05
N TRP A 36 -3.65 -3.47 15.64
CA TRP A 36 -3.01 -2.27 15.13
C TRP A 36 -1.86 -2.54 14.14
N ASP A 37 -1.56 -3.81 13.83
CA ASP A 37 -0.54 -4.25 12.87
C ASP A 37 0.82 -3.54 13.05
N SER A 38 1.28 -3.46 14.31
CA SER A 38 2.49 -2.75 14.75
C SER A 38 2.44 -1.22 14.71
N TRP A 39 1.34 -0.62 14.28
CA TRP A 39 1.16 0.82 14.43
C TRP A 39 0.96 1.17 15.91
N ILE A 40 1.41 2.38 16.27
CA ILE A 40 1.28 2.93 17.60
C ILE A 40 0.05 3.82 17.61
N ASP A 41 -0.87 3.49 18.50
CA ASP A 41 -2.04 4.28 18.83
C ASP A 41 -1.61 5.61 19.46
N GLY A 42 -2.09 6.72 18.91
CA GLY A 42 -1.78 8.06 19.39
C GLY A 42 -2.51 8.45 20.67
N GLY A 43 -3.70 7.89 20.91
CA GLY A 43 -4.49 8.21 22.10
C GLY A 43 -6.01 8.13 21.89
N SER A 44 -6.76 8.96 22.63
CA SER A 44 -8.24 8.89 22.71
C SER A 44 -8.97 9.04 21.36
N ASP A 45 -8.36 9.81 20.45
CA ASP A 45 -8.96 10.18 19.17
C ASP A 45 -8.47 9.31 18.01
N ALA A 46 -7.70 8.28 18.33
CA ALA A 46 -7.30 7.22 17.44
C ALA A 46 -7.90 5.88 17.92
N THR A 47 -8.68 5.20 17.09
CA THR A 47 -9.40 3.99 17.51
C THR A 47 -9.53 3.00 16.37
N ARG A 48 -9.17 1.75 16.62
CA ARG A 48 -9.52 0.66 15.71
C ARG A 48 -11.01 0.37 15.76
N THR A 49 -11.72 0.50 14.66
CA THR A 49 -13.19 0.37 14.58
C THR A 49 -13.60 -0.83 13.73
N ASN A 50 -14.68 -1.50 14.17
CA ASN A 50 -15.32 -2.57 13.41
C ASN A 50 -16.54 -1.99 12.66
N ASN A 51 -16.33 -1.55 11.44
CA ASN A 51 -17.38 -1.04 10.57
C ASN A 51 -16.98 -1.19 9.10
N SER A 52 -17.46 -2.23 8.45
CA SER A 52 -17.16 -2.52 7.04
C SER A 52 -17.54 -1.39 6.07
N ALA A 53 -18.50 -0.54 6.41
CA ALA A 53 -18.82 0.63 5.58
C ALA A 53 -17.72 1.70 5.57
N ASN A 54 -16.78 1.64 6.50
CA ASN A 54 -15.66 2.57 6.67
C ASN A 54 -14.29 1.87 6.59
N ALA A 55 -14.26 0.55 6.40
CA ALA A 55 -13.07 -0.21 6.06
C ALA A 55 -13.00 -0.39 4.55
N TRP A 56 -11.82 -0.21 3.96
CA TRP A 56 -11.59 -0.49 2.56
C TRP A 56 -11.55 -1.99 2.28
N GLU A 57 -10.90 -2.70 3.19
CA GLU A 57 -10.81 -4.15 3.16
C GLU A 57 -11.29 -4.74 4.48
N GLY A 58 -11.96 -5.90 4.42
CA GLY A 58 -12.40 -6.62 5.62
C GLY A 58 -13.46 -5.88 6.44
N LEU A 59 -13.26 -5.83 7.75
CA LEU A 59 -14.21 -5.28 8.71
C LEU A 59 -13.67 -4.11 9.54
N TYR A 60 -12.35 -3.95 9.59
CA TYR A 60 -11.71 -3.02 10.51
C TYR A 60 -10.90 -1.95 9.80
N SER A 61 -10.91 -0.75 10.36
CA SER A 61 -10.07 0.38 9.98
C SER A 61 -9.64 1.17 11.21
N ILE A 62 -8.66 2.04 11.08
CA ILE A 62 -8.28 2.99 12.12
C ILE A 62 -9.02 4.30 11.88
N ARG A 63 -9.84 4.70 12.84
CA ARG A 63 -10.50 6.00 12.88
C ARG A 63 -9.59 7.00 13.58
N LEU A 64 -9.34 8.14 12.97
CA LEU A 64 -8.72 9.31 13.56
C LEU A 64 -9.73 10.45 13.56
N THR A 65 -9.87 11.17 14.67
CA THR A 65 -10.85 12.26 14.87
C THR A 65 -10.17 13.49 15.41
N ASP A 66 -10.80 14.67 15.25
CA ASP A 66 -10.42 15.91 15.90
C ASP A 66 -8.99 16.40 15.56
N ASN A 67 -8.49 17.40 16.29
CA ASN A 67 -7.15 18.00 16.17
C ASN A 67 -6.35 17.93 17.47
N SER A 68 -6.57 16.94 18.31
CA SER A 68 -5.89 16.82 19.61
C SER A 68 -4.39 16.43 19.50
N GLY A 69 -3.80 16.69 18.36
CA GLY A 69 -2.38 16.50 18.10
C GLY A 69 -2.01 15.02 18.04
N THR A 70 -1.10 14.58 18.91
CA THR A 70 -0.69 13.16 18.91
C THR A 70 -1.87 12.21 19.16
N GLN A 71 -2.86 12.59 19.95
CA GLN A 71 -4.01 11.74 20.26
C GLN A 71 -4.87 11.42 19.02
N SER A 72 -4.89 12.33 18.04
CA SER A 72 -5.57 12.20 16.74
C SER A 72 -4.68 11.53 15.66
N SER A 73 -3.75 10.67 16.04
CA SER A 73 -2.78 10.13 15.10
C SER A 73 -2.51 8.64 15.24
N MET A 74 -1.98 8.04 14.18
CA MET A 74 -1.36 6.72 14.16
C MET A 74 0.08 6.84 13.66
N THR A 75 1.01 6.16 14.34
CA THR A 75 2.45 6.24 14.07
C THR A 75 3.00 4.86 13.70
N SER A 76 3.79 4.78 12.62
CA SER A 76 4.45 3.54 12.21
C SER A 76 5.53 3.10 13.20
N PRO A 77 5.94 1.84 13.17
CA PRO A 77 7.20 1.42 13.77
C PRO A 77 8.39 2.23 13.24
N VAL A 78 9.51 2.14 13.94
CA VAL A 78 10.78 2.71 13.48
C VAL A 78 11.43 1.77 12.47
N PHE A 79 11.81 2.29 11.30
CA PHE A 79 12.46 1.54 10.24
C PHE A 79 13.93 1.90 10.10
N ASN A 80 14.77 0.89 9.83
CA ASN A 80 16.13 1.12 9.37
C ASN A 80 16.12 1.38 7.85
N LEU A 81 16.40 2.61 7.48
CA LEU A 81 16.40 3.13 6.12
C LEU A 81 17.81 3.52 5.65
N SER A 82 18.87 3.01 6.29
CA SER A 82 20.26 3.39 5.99
C SER A 82 20.70 3.07 4.57
N ASN A 83 20.09 2.07 3.93
CA ASN A 83 20.34 1.67 2.55
C ASN A 83 19.21 2.07 1.58
N ALA A 84 18.27 2.90 2.03
CA ALA A 84 17.18 3.37 1.20
C ALA A 84 17.56 4.62 0.40
N THR A 85 17.00 4.76 -0.79
CA THR A 85 17.06 5.95 -1.64
C THR A 85 15.75 6.73 -1.63
N GLY A 86 14.69 6.17 -1.04
CA GLY A 86 13.39 6.78 -0.89
C GLY A 86 12.51 5.97 0.04
N LEU A 87 11.42 6.59 0.48
CA LEU A 87 10.37 5.98 1.28
C LEU A 87 9.02 6.47 0.77
N GLU A 88 8.06 5.56 0.66
CA GLU A 88 6.69 5.82 0.25
C GLU A 88 5.72 5.21 1.25
N ILE A 89 4.61 5.91 1.50
CA ILE A 89 3.41 5.37 2.13
C ILE A 89 2.25 5.43 1.14
N GLU A 90 1.55 4.32 0.99
CA GLU A 90 0.26 4.20 0.31
C GLU A 90 -0.78 3.74 1.31
N PHE A 91 -1.96 4.34 1.30
CA PHE A 91 -3.06 3.92 2.16
C PHE A 91 -4.41 4.28 1.56
N TYR A 92 -5.43 3.54 1.95
CA TYR A 92 -6.81 3.83 1.61
C TYR A 92 -7.45 4.61 2.74
N PHE A 93 -8.30 5.58 2.39
CA PHE A 93 -9.02 6.34 3.41
C PHE A 93 -10.41 6.76 2.95
N LYS A 94 -11.27 7.01 3.94
CA LYS A 94 -12.59 7.59 3.79
C LYS A 94 -12.78 8.65 4.86
N ALA A 95 -13.20 9.85 4.45
CA ALA A 95 -13.53 10.93 5.38
C ALA A 95 -15.04 10.97 5.68
N VAL A 96 -15.40 11.41 6.87
CA VAL A 96 -16.80 11.60 7.28
C VAL A 96 -16.91 12.89 8.09
N SER A 97 -17.84 13.74 7.72
CA SER A 97 -18.20 15.02 8.36
C SER A 97 -17.16 16.13 8.26
N MET A 98 -16.03 15.95 7.64
CA MET A 98 -15.01 17.00 7.50
C MET A 98 -15.54 18.17 6.67
N GLU A 99 -15.41 19.40 7.18
CA GLU A 99 -15.79 20.62 6.51
C GLU A 99 -14.76 21.00 5.44
N THR A 100 -15.21 21.81 4.46
CA THR A 100 -14.31 22.32 3.42
C THR A 100 -13.17 23.13 4.03
N GLY A 101 -11.94 22.70 3.77
CA GLY A 101 -10.73 23.34 4.30
C GLY A 101 -10.09 22.61 5.46
N GLU A 102 -10.81 21.73 6.14
CA GLU A 102 -10.20 20.81 7.12
C GLU A 102 -9.31 19.80 6.45
N ASP A 103 -8.36 19.25 7.20
CA ASP A 103 -7.36 18.40 6.62
C ASP A 103 -6.88 17.25 7.53
N PHE A 104 -6.05 16.42 6.96
CA PHE A 104 -5.19 15.51 7.69
C PHE A 104 -3.79 15.52 7.11
N TRP A 105 -2.81 15.15 7.91
CA TRP A 105 -1.39 15.22 7.55
C TRP A 105 -0.73 13.87 7.45
N ILE A 106 0.14 13.73 6.46
CA ILE A 106 1.15 12.69 6.41
C ILE A 106 2.45 13.33 6.86
N GLN A 107 3.09 12.77 7.88
CA GLN A 107 4.27 13.30 8.50
C GLN A 107 5.40 12.27 8.53
N TYR A 108 6.62 12.76 8.40
CA TYR A 108 7.83 11.96 8.47
C TYR A 108 8.75 12.47 9.57
N LYS A 109 9.40 11.52 10.23
CA LYS A 109 10.41 11.80 11.26
C LYS A 109 11.69 11.05 10.90
N ASN A 110 12.79 11.82 10.72
CA ASN A 110 14.12 11.27 10.48
C ASN A 110 14.88 11.17 11.79
N GLY A 111 15.09 9.96 12.29
CA GLY A 111 15.81 9.72 13.55
C GLY A 111 15.15 10.39 14.74
N SER A 112 15.95 11.13 15.51
CA SER A 112 15.51 11.91 16.68
C SER A 112 14.96 13.30 16.34
N GLY A 113 14.85 13.64 15.05
CA GLY A 113 14.34 14.93 14.59
C GLY A 113 12.88 15.18 14.97
N ALA A 114 12.38 16.37 14.64
CA ALA A 114 10.96 16.69 14.76
C ALA A 114 10.13 15.99 13.67
N TRP A 115 8.82 15.86 13.89
CA TRP A 115 7.88 15.51 12.86
C TRP A 115 7.78 16.63 11.82
N THR A 116 7.86 16.28 10.55
CA THR A 116 7.70 17.20 9.41
C THR A 116 6.52 16.76 8.59
N THR A 117 5.58 17.64 8.33
CA THR A 117 4.47 17.39 7.40
C THR A 117 5.02 17.31 5.99
N ILE A 118 4.84 16.16 5.34
CA ILE A 118 5.29 15.88 3.97
C ILE A 118 4.14 15.83 2.97
N GLY A 119 2.91 15.71 3.46
CA GLY A 119 1.68 15.73 2.69
C GLY A 119 0.52 16.27 3.52
N GLN A 120 -0.38 17.01 2.90
CA GLN A 120 -1.58 17.59 3.49
C GLN A 120 -2.76 17.31 2.56
N ALA A 121 -3.75 16.60 3.06
CA ALA A 121 -4.98 16.29 2.32
C ALA A 121 -6.12 17.16 2.84
N ILE A 122 -6.71 18.00 1.98
CA ILE A 122 -7.68 19.05 2.34
C ILE A 122 -9.05 18.66 1.81
N ALA A 123 -10.07 18.66 2.67
CA ALA A 123 -11.47 18.41 2.34
C ALA A 123 -12.01 19.48 1.37
N GLY A 124 -12.78 19.06 0.39
CA GLY A 124 -13.29 19.91 -0.69
C GLY A 124 -12.27 20.27 -1.78
N THR A 125 -10.99 19.98 -1.56
CA THR A 125 -9.91 20.18 -2.55
C THR A 125 -9.36 18.87 -3.05
N HIS A 126 -8.94 17.99 -2.15
CA HIS A 126 -8.30 16.72 -2.47
C HIS A 126 -9.24 15.53 -2.34
N PHE A 127 -10.26 15.66 -1.49
CA PHE A 127 -11.26 14.60 -1.24
C PHE A 127 -12.62 15.19 -0.82
N ASN A 128 -13.65 14.35 -0.90
CA ASN A 128 -14.99 14.61 -0.37
C ASN A 128 -15.36 13.55 0.67
N ASN A 129 -16.31 13.86 1.55
CA ASN A 129 -16.82 12.92 2.53
C ASN A 129 -17.52 11.72 1.89
N ASN A 130 -17.51 10.61 2.60
CA ASN A 130 -18.21 9.36 2.27
C ASN A 130 -17.76 8.67 0.96
N THR A 131 -16.58 9.02 0.47
CA THR A 131 -15.95 8.42 -0.71
C THR A 131 -14.60 7.82 -0.31
N PHE A 132 -14.27 6.63 -0.81
CA PHE A 132 -12.95 6.06 -0.62
C PHE A 132 -11.94 6.62 -1.62
N TYR A 133 -10.76 6.85 -1.12
CA TYR A 133 -9.59 7.32 -1.87
C TYR A 133 -8.37 6.47 -1.55
N VAL A 134 -7.47 6.37 -2.50
CA VAL A 134 -6.09 5.93 -2.25
C VAL A 134 -5.18 7.15 -2.23
N ALA A 135 -4.39 7.27 -1.20
CA ALA A 135 -3.35 8.29 -1.05
C ALA A 135 -1.98 7.63 -1.16
N THR A 136 -1.09 8.24 -1.93
CA THR A 136 0.31 7.84 -2.05
C THR A 136 1.19 9.06 -1.77
N GLN A 137 2.14 8.95 -0.86
CA GLN A 137 3.07 10.01 -0.50
C GLN A 137 4.49 9.48 -0.41
N THR A 138 5.39 10.07 -1.18
CA THR A 138 6.84 9.86 -1.04
C THR A 138 7.45 10.91 -0.09
N VAL A 139 8.53 10.56 0.60
CA VAL A 139 9.25 11.51 1.46
C VAL A 139 10.10 12.43 0.59
N PRO A 140 9.78 13.74 0.51
CA PRO A 140 10.54 14.69 -0.28
C PRO A 140 11.95 14.88 0.29
N GLY A 141 12.96 14.99 -0.57
CA GLY A 141 14.34 15.20 -0.13
C GLY A 141 14.83 14.12 0.85
N PHE A 142 14.42 12.87 0.63
CA PHE A 142 14.73 11.75 1.52
C PHE A 142 16.22 11.65 1.82
N VAL A 143 16.56 11.50 3.09
CA VAL A 143 17.92 11.27 3.57
C VAL A 143 17.95 9.93 4.31
N PRO A 144 18.87 9.00 3.94
CA PRO A 144 19.01 7.71 4.61
C PRO A 144 19.21 7.86 6.12
N THR A 145 18.56 6.99 6.89
CA THR A 145 18.61 7.02 8.36
C THR A 145 18.47 5.61 8.94
N THR A 146 18.99 5.38 10.14
CA THR A 146 18.76 4.13 10.86
C THR A 146 17.44 4.11 11.62
N ALA A 147 16.73 5.24 11.68
CA ALA A 147 15.52 5.39 12.48
C ALA A 147 14.52 6.35 11.82
N GLY A 148 13.83 5.92 10.78
CA GLY A 148 12.73 6.66 10.13
C GLY A 148 11.37 6.20 10.63
N SER A 149 10.39 7.11 10.73
CA SER A 149 8.99 6.80 11.05
C SER A 149 8.02 7.68 10.28
N LEU A 150 6.84 7.16 10.00
CA LEU A 150 5.73 7.87 9.38
C LEU A 150 4.56 8.01 10.36
N ARG A 151 3.78 9.06 10.22
CA ARG A 151 2.57 9.30 11.00
C ARG A 151 1.47 9.84 10.10
N ILE A 152 0.24 9.37 10.32
CA ILE A 152 -0.98 9.97 9.78
C ILE A 152 -1.68 10.64 10.96
N GLN A 153 -2.05 11.90 10.83
CA GLN A 153 -2.67 12.70 11.88
C GLN A 153 -3.86 13.47 11.34
N CYS A 154 -5.01 13.35 11.97
CA CYS A 154 -6.18 14.19 11.71
C CYS A 154 -5.95 15.59 12.28
N ASP A 155 -6.42 16.63 11.58
CA ASP A 155 -6.40 18.03 11.98
C ASP A 155 -7.74 18.69 11.62
N ALA A 156 -8.82 18.10 12.16
CA ALA A 156 -10.19 18.56 11.98
C ALA A 156 -10.63 19.41 13.20
N SER A 157 -11.82 19.97 13.17
CA SER A 157 -12.23 20.94 14.18
C SER A 157 -13.08 20.36 15.32
N ASP A 158 -13.62 19.14 15.17
CA ASP A 158 -14.59 18.54 16.08
C ASP A 158 -14.50 17.01 16.08
N ASP A 159 -14.94 16.37 17.15
CA ASP A 159 -15.02 14.90 17.31
C ASP A 159 -15.91 14.21 16.26
N SER A 160 -16.81 14.94 15.61
CA SER A 160 -17.64 14.41 14.53
C SER A 160 -16.85 14.22 13.22
N ASP A 161 -15.75 14.95 13.06
CA ASP A 161 -14.93 14.99 11.87
C ASP A 161 -13.83 13.93 11.96
N LYS A 162 -13.78 13.08 10.97
CA LYS A 162 -12.94 11.89 11.05
C LYS A 162 -12.50 11.38 9.70
N ILE A 163 -11.36 10.73 9.73
CA ILE A 163 -10.90 9.86 8.66
C ILE A 163 -10.82 8.42 9.15
N PHE A 164 -11.11 7.49 8.25
CA PHE A 164 -10.89 6.06 8.43
C PHE A 164 -9.76 5.64 7.52
N VAL A 165 -8.70 5.08 8.08
CA VAL A 165 -7.49 4.67 7.38
C VAL A 165 -7.41 3.16 7.35
N ASP A 166 -7.08 2.59 6.18
CA ASP A 166 -7.01 1.15 5.98
C ASP A 166 -6.00 0.79 4.89
N ALA A 167 -5.68 -0.50 4.77
CA ALA A 167 -4.81 -1.09 3.74
C ALA A 167 -3.53 -0.28 3.51
N VAL A 168 -2.80 0.00 4.60
CA VAL A 168 -1.58 0.83 4.57
C VAL A 168 -0.39 0.00 4.14
N LYS A 169 0.42 0.54 3.21
CA LYS A 169 1.71 -0.01 2.79
C LYS A 169 2.80 1.02 2.96
N ILE A 170 3.93 0.60 3.52
CA ILE A 170 5.14 1.41 3.60
C ILE A 170 6.23 0.68 2.82
N THR A 171 6.76 1.33 1.80
CA THR A 171 7.75 0.76 0.88
C THR A 171 9.01 1.62 0.88
N LYS A 172 10.18 1.00 1.03
CA LYS A 172 11.46 1.67 0.76
C LYS A 172 11.97 1.32 -0.62
N PHE A 173 12.65 2.28 -1.24
CA PHE A 173 13.35 2.09 -2.51
C PHE A 173 14.84 1.89 -2.25
N THR A 174 15.49 1.04 -3.07
CA THR A 174 16.93 0.83 -3.06
C THR A 174 17.43 0.91 -4.50
N GLY A 175 18.17 1.97 -4.84
CA GLY A 175 18.59 2.27 -6.21
C GLY A 175 18.00 3.59 -6.71
N PRO A 176 18.11 3.94 -7.99
CA PRO A 176 17.52 5.17 -8.51
C PRO A 176 16.01 5.18 -8.28
N ALA A 177 15.55 6.03 -7.36
CA ALA A 177 14.13 6.14 -7.06
C ALA A 177 13.40 6.78 -8.25
N LEU A 178 12.34 6.14 -8.72
CA LEU A 178 11.33 6.79 -9.54
C LEU A 178 10.49 7.66 -8.60
N ILE A 179 10.94 8.89 -8.36
CA ILE A 179 10.29 9.80 -7.41
C ILE A 179 9.01 10.34 -8.07
N LYS A 180 7.88 9.88 -7.62
CA LYS A 180 6.62 10.62 -7.77
C LYS A 180 6.61 11.67 -6.66
N GLU A 181 6.91 12.91 -7.01
CA GLU A 181 6.94 14.00 -6.01
C GLU A 181 5.52 14.37 -5.55
N GLY A 182 5.37 14.58 -4.23
CA GLY A 182 4.18 15.09 -3.59
C GLY A 182 3.09 14.06 -3.29
N LEU A 183 2.03 14.54 -2.64
CA LEU A 183 0.85 13.75 -2.31
C LEU A 183 -0.01 13.54 -3.55
N GLN A 184 -0.28 12.28 -3.85
CA GLN A 184 -1.22 11.88 -4.89
C GLN A 184 -2.46 11.29 -4.21
N ILE A 185 -3.62 11.84 -4.49
CA ILE A 185 -4.91 11.30 -4.03
C ILE A 185 -5.75 10.98 -5.27
N LYS A 186 -6.24 9.75 -5.34
CA LYS A 186 -7.09 9.28 -6.43
C LYS A 186 -8.38 8.73 -5.85
N THR A 187 -9.50 9.10 -6.45
CA THR A 187 -10.76 8.44 -6.19
C THR A 187 -10.65 7.00 -6.63
N ILE A 188 -11.06 6.09 -5.76
CA ILE A 188 -11.27 4.72 -6.15
C ILE A 188 -12.63 4.74 -6.83
N LEU A 189 -12.63 4.51 -8.14
CA LEU A 189 -13.87 4.23 -8.83
C LEU A 189 -14.36 2.91 -8.27
N GLU A 190 -15.38 2.95 -7.41
CA GLU A 190 -16.17 1.75 -7.15
C GLU A 190 -16.59 1.24 -8.52
N LEU A 191 -16.30 -0.03 -8.81
CA LEU A 191 -16.97 -0.69 -9.91
C LEU A 191 -18.44 -0.48 -9.64
N PRO A 192 -19.23 0.12 -10.54
CA PRO A 192 -20.64 0.32 -10.30
C PRO A 192 -21.24 -1.05 -9.99
N ASP A 193 -22.04 -1.12 -8.91
CA ASP A 193 -22.90 -2.28 -8.65
C ASP A 193 -23.50 -2.69 -9.98
N ALA A 194 -23.26 -3.92 -10.38
CA ALA A 194 -23.63 -4.39 -11.70
C ALA A 194 -25.10 -4.05 -11.98
N PRO A 195 -25.41 -3.24 -13.02
CA PRO A 195 -26.79 -3.09 -13.43
C PRO A 195 -27.25 -4.44 -13.96
N VAL A 196 -28.35 -4.90 -13.42
CA VAL A 196 -29.10 -6.04 -13.97
C VAL A 196 -29.44 -5.72 -15.44
N ASP A 197 -28.92 -6.56 -16.34
CA ASP A 197 -29.28 -6.70 -17.74
C ASP A 197 -29.14 -5.50 -18.70
N THR A 198 -28.02 -5.46 -19.42
CA THR A 198 -28.07 -5.52 -20.89
C THR A 198 -26.76 -6.04 -21.46
N ILE A 199 -26.85 -7.14 -22.18
CA ILE A 199 -25.76 -7.83 -22.86
C ILE A 199 -25.16 -6.93 -23.95
N SER A 200 -23.87 -6.60 -23.86
CA SER A 200 -23.01 -6.45 -25.03
C SER A 200 -21.52 -6.40 -24.68
N SER A 201 -20.79 -7.37 -25.21
CA SER A 201 -19.39 -7.41 -25.61
C SER A 201 -18.28 -7.43 -24.55
N ASN A 202 -17.67 -8.62 -24.39
CA ASN A 202 -16.24 -8.91 -24.06
C ASN A 202 -15.61 -8.21 -22.84
N GLU A 203 -16.23 -8.26 -21.68
CA GLU A 203 -15.48 -8.13 -20.43
C GLU A 203 -14.94 -9.52 -20.06
N ILE A 204 -13.62 -9.66 -20.04
CA ILE A 204 -12.96 -10.84 -19.49
C ILE A 204 -13.27 -10.84 -17.99
N ALA A 205 -13.99 -11.86 -17.51
CA ALA A 205 -14.32 -12.00 -16.09
C ALA A 205 -13.07 -11.94 -15.23
N GLU A 206 -13.14 -11.28 -14.06
CA GLU A 206 -12.01 -11.24 -13.14
C GLU A 206 -11.56 -12.64 -12.70
N PRO A 207 -10.26 -12.87 -12.49
CA PRO A 207 -9.77 -14.15 -12.03
C PRO A 207 -10.28 -14.47 -10.63
N THR A 208 -10.70 -15.70 -10.44
CA THR A 208 -11.05 -16.25 -9.12
C THR A 208 -10.18 -17.46 -8.80
N VAL A 209 -10.09 -17.86 -7.54
CA VAL A 209 -9.30 -19.01 -7.10
C VAL A 209 -10.12 -20.00 -6.32
N TYR A 210 -9.85 -21.29 -6.52
CA TYR A 210 -10.55 -22.36 -5.84
C TYR A 210 -9.67 -23.61 -5.65
N PRO A 211 -9.97 -24.43 -4.61
CA PRO A 211 -10.90 -24.13 -3.53
C PRO A 211 -10.37 -22.99 -2.63
N ASN A 212 -11.25 -22.28 -1.98
CA ASN A 212 -10.87 -21.28 -0.97
C ASN A 212 -11.84 -21.39 0.22
N PRO A 213 -11.41 -21.85 1.41
CA PRO A 213 -10.05 -22.24 1.79
C PRO A 213 -9.46 -23.45 1.03
N VAL A 214 -8.12 -23.53 0.99
CA VAL A 214 -7.37 -24.53 0.22
C VAL A 214 -6.35 -25.28 1.08
N ASN A 215 -6.16 -26.58 0.81
CA ASN A 215 -5.11 -27.39 1.45
C ASN A 215 -3.82 -27.41 0.61
N ASP A 216 -3.82 -28.08 -0.52
CA ASP A 216 -2.59 -28.42 -1.23
C ASP A 216 -2.49 -27.79 -2.61
N VAL A 217 -3.60 -27.70 -3.34
CA VAL A 217 -3.60 -27.26 -4.73
C VAL A 217 -4.62 -26.15 -4.93
N LEU A 218 -4.15 -24.99 -5.40
CA LEU A 218 -4.97 -23.84 -5.73
C LEU A 218 -5.11 -23.72 -7.24
N HIS A 219 -6.33 -23.62 -7.73
CA HIS A 219 -6.65 -23.38 -9.14
C HIS A 219 -7.07 -21.95 -9.37
N ILE A 220 -6.76 -21.43 -10.56
CA ILE A 220 -7.15 -20.09 -11.01
C ILE A 220 -8.19 -20.24 -12.13
N ALA A 221 -9.41 -19.78 -11.90
CA ALA A 221 -10.43 -19.65 -12.93
C ALA A 221 -10.30 -18.27 -13.58
N PHE A 222 -9.85 -18.23 -14.81
CA PHE A 222 -9.69 -17.00 -15.59
C PHE A 222 -9.68 -17.32 -17.08
N GLU A 223 -10.51 -16.62 -17.86
CA GLU A 223 -10.61 -16.83 -19.31
C GLU A 223 -9.50 -16.09 -20.09
N GLY A 224 -8.89 -15.07 -19.49
CA GLY A 224 -7.79 -14.32 -20.08
C GLY A 224 -6.45 -15.06 -20.03
N ASP A 225 -5.48 -14.56 -20.79
CA ASP A 225 -4.11 -15.05 -20.77
C ASP A 225 -3.38 -14.50 -19.54
N ILE A 226 -2.81 -15.38 -18.73
CA ILE A 226 -2.00 -15.00 -17.56
C ILE A 226 -0.56 -14.84 -18.00
N GLN A 227 -0.03 -13.63 -17.86
CA GLN A 227 1.36 -13.32 -18.19
C GLN A 227 2.30 -13.53 -17.00
N SER A 228 1.81 -13.24 -15.80
CA SER A 228 2.60 -13.34 -14.57
C SER A 228 1.70 -13.54 -13.36
N ILE A 229 2.22 -14.26 -12.36
CA ILE A 229 1.60 -14.39 -11.05
C ILE A 229 2.62 -14.03 -9.99
N ARG A 230 2.21 -13.22 -9.03
CA ARG A 230 2.97 -12.97 -7.80
C ARG A 230 2.15 -13.47 -6.63
N MET A 231 2.80 -14.13 -5.68
CA MET A 231 2.18 -14.59 -4.45
C MET A 231 2.85 -13.95 -3.25
N MET A 232 2.06 -13.54 -2.28
CA MET A 232 2.53 -12.87 -1.08
C MET A 232 1.75 -13.36 0.14
N SER A 233 2.44 -13.61 1.24
CA SER A 233 1.77 -13.85 2.54
C SER A 233 1.20 -12.55 3.09
N ILE A 234 0.33 -12.66 4.09
CA ILE A 234 -0.20 -11.49 4.82
C ILE A 234 0.91 -10.63 5.44
N ASP A 235 2.05 -11.25 5.78
CA ASP A 235 3.21 -10.55 6.33
C ASP A 235 4.08 -9.86 5.26
N GLY A 236 3.62 -9.84 4.01
CA GLY A 236 4.31 -9.19 2.90
C GLY A 236 5.48 -9.98 2.33
N ILE A 237 5.66 -11.25 2.71
CA ILE A 237 6.72 -12.11 2.17
C ILE A 237 6.31 -12.57 0.78
N GLN A 238 7.04 -12.12 -0.23
CA GLN A 238 6.82 -12.55 -1.60
C GLN A 238 7.40 -13.96 -1.82
N MET A 239 6.57 -14.82 -2.42
CA MET A 239 6.93 -16.19 -2.77
C MET A 239 7.08 -16.35 -4.28
N LYS A 240 8.04 -17.18 -4.67
CA LYS A 240 8.30 -17.44 -6.08
C LYS A 240 7.19 -18.37 -6.62
N VAL A 241 6.54 -17.93 -7.69
CA VAL A 241 5.60 -18.74 -8.48
C VAL A 241 6.32 -19.26 -9.72
N SER A 242 6.17 -20.53 -10.05
CA SER A 242 6.81 -21.13 -11.21
C SER A 242 6.11 -20.72 -12.52
N GLU A 243 6.86 -20.69 -13.62
CA GLU A 243 6.27 -20.46 -14.95
C GLU A 243 5.27 -21.53 -15.36
N GLU A 244 5.45 -22.75 -14.88
CA GLU A 244 4.54 -23.88 -15.10
C GLU A 244 3.19 -23.60 -14.42
N SER A 245 3.18 -23.12 -13.19
CA SER A 245 1.96 -22.71 -12.47
C SER A 245 1.17 -21.62 -13.21
N VAL A 246 1.85 -20.69 -13.87
CA VAL A 246 1.22 -19.65 -14.68
C VAL A 246 0.51 -20.26 -15.88
N LYS A 247 1.15 -21.20 -16.58
CA LYS A 247 0.60 -21.87 -17.79
C LYS A 247 -0.56 -22.80 -17.46
N GLU A 248 -0.43 -23.56 -16.37
CA GLU A 248 -1.43 -24.54 -15.95
C GLU A 248 -2.61 -23.91 -15.19
N LYS A 249 -2.50 -22.64 -14.81
CA LYS A 249 -3.47 -21.95 -13.93
C LYS A 249 -3.72 -22.73 -12.64
N GLN A 250 -2.66 -23.37 -12.13
CA GLN A 250 -2.70 -24.22 -10.96
C GLN A 250 -1.39 -24.10 -10.16
N MET A 251 -1.49 -24.10 -8.85
CA MET A 251 -0.32 -23.99 -7.97
C MET A 251 -0.35 -25.04 -6.88
N ASP A 252 0.76 -25.74 -6.70
CA ASP A 252 1.02 -26.56 -5.52
C ASP A 252 1.48 -25.67 -4.36
N ILE A 253 0.68 -25.61 -3.32
CA ILE A 253 0.87 -24.77 -2.14
C ILE A 253 0.96 -25.58 -0.84
N HIS A 254 1.19 -26.90 -0.93
CA HIS A 254 1.30 -27.78 0.25
C HIS A 254 2.39 -27.33 1.22
N HIS A 255 3.45 -26.69 0.69
CA HIS A 255 4.60 -26.18 1.45
C HIS A 255 4.32 -24.88 2.21
N LEU A 256 3.18 -24.22 1.96
CA LEU A 256 2.81 -22.98 2.66
C LEU A 256 2.24 -23.28 4.05
N THR A 257 2.53 -22.39 4.98
CA THR A 257 1.93 -22.46 6.33
C THR A 257 0.46 -22.04 6.28
N THR A 258 -0.34 -22.53 7.23
CA THR A 258 -1.73 -22.07 7.41
C THR A 258 -1.77 -20.55 7.56
N GLY A 259 -2.63 -19.90 6.78
CA GLY A 259 -2.74 -18.45 6.80
C GLY A 259 -3.37 -17.87 5.55
N MET A 260 -3.43 -16.54 5.52
CA MET A 260 -3.97 -15.78 4.40
C MET A 260 -2.87 -15.38 3.43
N TYR A 261 -3.18 -15.48 2.13
CA TYR A 261 -2.27 -15.16 1.04
C TYR A 261 -2.96 -14.34 -0.03
N PHE A 262 -2.18 -13.57 -0.75
CA PHE A 262 -2.62 -12.79 -1.91
C PHE A 262 -1.91 -13.28 -3.17
N LEU A 263 -2.69 -13.42 -4.23
CA LEU A 263 -2.20 -13.60 -5.59
C LEU A 263 -2.43 -12.31 -6.36
N TRP A 264 -1.41 -11.87 -7.06
CA TRP A 264 -1.51 -10.82 -8.06
C TRP A 264 -1.35 -11.47 -9.42
N ILE A 265 -2.41 -11.46 -10.22
CA ILE A 265 -2.47 -12.10 -11.53
C ILE A 265 -2.40 -11.01 -12.58
N GLN A 266 -1.39 -11.05 -13.44
CA GLN A 266 -1.22 -10.10 -14.54
C GLN A 266 -1.81 -10.67 -15.83
N SER A 267 -2.69 -9.89 -16.48
CA SER A 267 -3.21 -10.16 -17.81
C SER A 267 -3.22 -8.85 -18.60
N ALA A 268 -2.63 -8.84 -19.78
CA ALA A 268 -2.34 -7.63 -20.54
C ALA A 268 -1.59 -6.60 -19.65
N ASP A 269 -2.07 -5.37 -19.56
CA ASP A 269 -1.46 -4.31 -18.75
C ASP A 269 -2.11 -4.17 -17.35
N GLN A 270 -2.96 -5.13 -16.95
CA GLN A 270 -3.73 -5.05 -15.72
C GLN A 270 -3.31 -6.13 -14.72
N TRP A 271 -3.27 -5.76 -13.42
CA TRP A 271 -3.05 -6.65 -12.30
C TRP A 271 -4.36 -6.86 -11.53
N TYR A 272 -4.68 -8.14 -11.26
CA TYR A 272 -5.86 -8.55 -10.51
C TYR A 272 -5.44 -9.15 -9.17
N PRO A 273 -5.78 -8.51 -8.04
CA PRO A 273 -5.54 -9.09 -6.72
C PRO A 273 -6.60 -10.14 -6.40
N VAL A 274 -6.18 -11.30 -5.94
CA VAL A 274 -7.07 -12.38 -5.49
C VAL A 274 -6.57 -12.92 -4.16
N LYS A 275 -7.47 -13.07 -3.20
CA LYS A 275 -7.17 -13.52 -1.83
C LYS A 275 -7.58 -14.98 -1.64
N PHE A 276 -6.75 -15.75 -0.92
CA PHE A 276 -7.12 -17.11 -0.50
C PHE A 276 -6.60 -17.45 0.89
N ASN A 277 -7.26 -18.42 1.54
CA ASN A 277 -6.90 -18.95 2.84
C ASN A 277 -6.30 -20.35 2.69
N LYS A 278 -5.05 -20.56 3.15
CA LYS A 278 -4.39 -21.86 3.29
C LYS A 278 -4.79 -22.49 4.63
N LEU A 279 -5.27 -23.74 4.61
CA LEU A 279 -5.61 -24.53 5.80
C LEU A 279 -4.40 -25.24 6.37
#